data_4b328c35bcee4b1993b6e1f8537ff2fa
#
_entry.id   4b328c35bcee4b1993b6e1f8537ff2fa
#
_cell.length_a   1.000
_cell.length_b   1.000
_cell.length_c   1.000
_cell.angle_alpha   90.00
_cell.angle_beta   90.00
_cell.angle_gamma   90.00
#
_symmetry.space_group_name_H-M   'P 1'
#
loop_
_entity.id
_entity.type
_entity.pdbx_description
1 polymer ?
#
loop_
_entity_poly.entity_id
_entity_poly.type
_entity_poly.pdbx_seq_one_letter_code
_entity_poly.pdbx_strand_id
1 'polypeptide(L)' 'MMTRWEKLERVVILLACIVLVLDLFYWRGG' A
#
# COMPACT_ATOMS: atom_id res chain seq x y z
N MET A 1 17.71 11.99 -6.79
CA MET A 1 16.42 12.65 -6.92
C MET A 1 15.40 11.75 -7.57
N MET A 2 14.27 11.61 -6.92
CA MET A 2 13.20 10.74 -7.44
C MET A 2 12.37 11.46 -8.50
N THR A 3 12.14 10.77 -9.59
CA THR A 3 11.29 11.31 -10.64
C THR A 3 9.82 11.17 -10.23
N ARG A 4 8.97 11.88 -10.95
CA ARG A 4 7.54 11.83 -10.67
C ARG A 4 6.99 10.42 -10.76
N TRP A 5 7.48 9.67 -11.71
CA TRP A 5 7.01 8.31 -11.93
C TRP A 5 7.42 7.40 -10.79
N GLU A 6 8.63 7.58 -10.29
CA GLU A 6 9.10 6.77 -9.17
C GLU A 6 8.28 7.03 -7.91
N LYS A 7 7.93 8.28 -7.68
CA LYS A 7 7.10 8.63 -6.53
C LYS A 7 5.73 8.00 -6.63
N LEU A 8 5.14 8.06 -7.82
CA LEU A 8 3.83 7.47 -8.04
C LEU A 8 3.84 5.98 -7.77
N GLU A 9 4.86 5.32 -8.28
CA GLU A 9 4.97 3.87 -8.07
C GLU A 9 5.06 3.53 -6.59
N ARG A 10 5.84 4.30 -5.85
CA ARG A 10 5.99 4.06 -4.43
C ARG A 10 4.70 4.26 -3.67
N VAL A 11 3.96 5.29 -4.03
CA VAL A 11 2.68 5.57 -3.38
C VAL A 11 1.71 4.44 -3.63
N VAL A 12 1.69 3.92 -4.84
CA VAL A 12 0.81 2.81 -5.19
C VAL A 12 1.17 1.58 -4.38
N ILE A 13 2.46 1.28 -4.28
CA ILE A 13 2.90 0.11 -3.51
C ILE A 13 2.53 0.25 -2.04
N LEU A 14 2.74 1.43 -1.48
CA LEU A 14 2.41 1.68 -0.08
C LEU A 14 0.92 1.51 0.17
N LEU A 15 0.11 2.06 -0.71
CA LEU A 15 -1.34 1.94 -0.60
C LEU A 15 -1.77 0.48 -0.69
N ALA A 16 -1.20 -0.25 -1.62
CA ALA A 16 -1.51 -1.66 -1.78
C ALA A 16 -1.16 -2.44 -0.52
N CYS A 17 -0.01 -2.15 0.05
CA CYS A 17 0.41 -2.83 1.28
C CYS A 17 -0.55 -2.54 2.43
N ILE A 18 -0.93 -1.28 2.59
CA ILE A 18 -1.85 -0.90 3.66
C ILE A 18 -3.19 -1.60 3.48
N VAL A 19 -3.69 -1.60 2.25
CA VAL A 19 -4.98 -2.25 1.97
C VAL A 19 -4.89 -3.74 2.27
N LEU A 20 -3.80 -4.37 1.89
CA LEU A 20 -3.62 -5.79 2.15
C LEU A 20 -3.59 -6.11 3.64
N VAL A 21 -2.87 -5.29 4.40
CA VAL A 21 -2.77 -5.48 5.84
C VAL A 21 -4.14 -5.30 6.49
N LEU A 22 -4.85 -4.27 6.09
CA LEU A 22 -6.18 -4.01 6.62
C LEU A 22 -7.15 -5.13 6.26
N ASP A 23 -7.02 -5.64 5.05
CA ASP A 23 -7.87 -6.74 4.58
C ASP A 23 -7.67 -7.98 5.44
N LEU A 24 -6.42 -8.28 5.74
CA LEU A 24 -6.10 -9.42 6.59
C LEU A 24 -6.65 -9.25 8.00
N PHE A 25 -6.54 -8.04 8.54
CA PHE A 25 -7.05 -7.74 9.87
C PHE A 25 -8.57 -7.89 9.91
N TYR A 26 -9.23 -7.39 8.90
CA TYR A 26 -10.69 -7.49 8.81
C TYR A 26 -11.14 -8.94 8.70
N TRP A 27 -10.43 -9.69 7.91
CA TRP A 27 -10.77 -11.07 7.66
C TRP A 27 -10.63 -11.92 8.93
N ARG A 28 -9.62 -11.61 9.70
CA ARG A 28 -9.35 -12.39 10.92
C ARG A 28 -10.34 -12.11 12.03
N GLY A 29 -11.01 -11.01 11.94
CA GLY A 29 -12.00 -10.68 12.94
C GLY A 29 -11.41 -10.32 14.28
N GLY A 30 -10.21 -9.77 14.27
CA GLY A 30 -9.57 -9.29 15.48
C GLY A 30 -8.97 -10.39 16.31
#